data_788e275ed75f2910b209b93b57df19b1
#
_entry.id   788e275ed75f2910b209b93b57df19b1
#
_cell.length_a   1.000
_cell.length_b   1.000
_cell.length_c   1.000
_cell.angle_alpha   90.00
_cell.angle_beta   90.00
_cell.angle_gamma   90.00
#
_symmetry.space_group_name_H-M   'P 1'
#
loop_
_entity.id
_entity.type
_entity.pdbx_description
1 polymer ?
#
loop_
_entity_poly.entity_id
_entity_poly.type
_entity_poly.pdbx_seq_one_letter_code
_entity_poly.pdbx_strand_id
1 'polypeptide(L)'
;MPSITSQYLARFRRLDAGEGAPVLLPVTGAQRRFALVRAMDPAGRTDLVPMFFAFPRGTVDTDRLAAAANRLAALHPVLRSRPTVQRGTPALRLEQPQVPVVRLACAPGEDAAVVLRRALEEWDTQGAPLRLFLAPDGPEGTEEVLAVVLDHLACDGQSLARLADELGAAYDEGTGAEGPSPAEAEAELTAYRDAVLLQLAAEERAGSPEAMAYWGERLRTVREAAPAPGSVPLTPGTPPGGSATVTLTAPAGGVPFPQLLDACRAAAAALYGSGPVVPIGYPWGGRPSGAAPVLGCFLNTVVFPSDTGQRPDPSATAEAWWDDLDQAATPFDAVVHAARAAGSGWSGRLDGLLTVEDARRHPPLCLAGVTGREIHIDGRAVRGPFAVSVTQGAELGLRMVWDRTVLPDLTAERAFAALADSLRTPAPTAG
;
A
#
# COMPACT_ATOMS: atom_id res chain seq x y z
N MET A 1 6.28 11.12 28.67
CA MET A 1 6.23 12.18 27.63
C MET A 1 4.95 12.02 26.84
N PRO A 2 4.34 13.09 26.29
CA PRO A 2 3.19 12.92 25.41
C PRO A 2 3.56 12.09 24.18
N SER A 3 2.64 11.25 23.70
CA SER A 3 2.84 10.42 22.50
C SER A 3 3.08 11.27 21.24
N ILE A 4 3.63 10.67 20.19
CA ILE A 4 3.81 11.35 18.89
C ILE A 4 2.44 11.85 18.39
N THR A 5 1.39 11.03 18.51
CA THR A 5 0.03 11.39 18.12
C THR A 5 -0.54 12.55 18.94
N SER A 6 -0.35 12.57 20.28
CA SER A 6 -0.75 13.70 21.13
C SER A 6 -0.06 15.00 20.71
N GLN A 7 1.23 14.96 20.43
CA GLN A 7 2.01 16.12 19.97
C GLN A 7 1.51 16.60 18.60
N TYR A 8 1.21 15.68 17.69
CA TYR A 8 0.64 15.99 16.39
C TYR A 8 -0.72 16.69 16.54
N LEU A 9 -1.66 16.11 17.29
CA LEU A 9 -2.98 16.70 17.52
C LEU A 9 -2.90 18.10 18.15
N ALA A 10 -2.02 18.29 19.13
CA ALA A 10 -1.81 19.60 19.73
C ALA A 10 -1.30 20.66 18.73
N ARG A 11 -0.47 20.25 17.76
CA ARG A 11 0.02 21.13 16.70
C ARG A 11 -1.06 21.38 15.66
N PHE A 12 -1.77 20.34 15.22
CA PHE A 12 -2.83 20.45 14.21
C PHE A 12 -3.94 21.41 14.66
N ARG A 13 -4.41 21.32 15.90
CA ARG A 13 -5.42 22.22 16.47
C ARG A 13 -5.02 23.70 16.44
N ARG A 14 -3.71 24.01 16.37
CA ARG A 14 -3.19 25.38 16.25
C ARG A 14 -3.13 25.87 14.81
N LEU A 15 -3.39 24.99 13.84
CA LEU A 15 -3.49 25.37 12.42
C LEU A 15 -4.84 25.97 12.08
N ASP A 16 -5.78 25.96 13.04
CA ASP A 16 -7.14 26.43 12.83
C ASP A 16 -7.13 27.86 12.28
N ALA A 17 -7.80 28.03 11.18
CA ALA A 17 -7.55 29.08 10.25
C ALA A 17 -8.63 30.14 10.39
N GLY A 18 -8.24 31.40 10.26
CA GLY A 18 -9.15 32.52 10.15
C GLY A 18 -10.05 32.43 8.90
N GLU A 19 -11.02 33.30 8.83
CA GLU A 19 -11.96 33.40 7.71
C GLU A 19 -11.23 33.43 6.35
N GLY A 20 -11.62 32.53 5.41
CA GLY A 20 -11.03 32.44 4.07
C GLY A 20 -9.81 31.52 3.93
N ALA A 21 -9.38 30.84 5.00
CA ALA A 21 -8.28 29.88 4.89
C ALA A 21 -8.73 28.53 4.26
N PRO A 22 -7.79 27.82 3.61
CA PRO A 22 -8.09 26.53 3.02
C PRO A 22 -8.52 25.52 4.09
N VAL A 23 -9.48 24.67 3.75
CA VAL A 23 -9.93 23.58 4.62
C VAL A 23 -8.81 22.56 4.77
N LEU A 24 -8.36 22.35 6.01
CA LEU A 24 -7.35 21.36 6.35
C LEU A 24 -8.01 20.16 7.04
N LEU A 25 -7.53 18.97 6.66
CA LEU A 25 -7.93 17.72 7.27
C LEU A 25 -6.75 17.13 8.05
N PRO A 26 -6.99 16.54 9.22
CA PRO A 26 -5.96 15.83 9.95
C PRO A 26 -5.54 14.56 9.19
N VAL A 27 -4.35 14.05 9.49
CA VAL A 27 -3.79 12.86 8.87
C VAL A 27 -3.59 11.75 9.91
N THR A 28 -3.87 10.51 9.53
CA THR A 28 -3.60 9.31 10.34
C THR A 28 -2.10 9.09 10.52
N GLY A 29 -1.69 8.19 11.41
CA GLY A 29 -0.29 7.81 11.58
C GLY A 29 0.35 7.29 10.29
N ALA A 30 -0.37 6.47 9.53
CA ALA A 30 0.07 5.99 8.23
C ALA A 30 0.29 7.14 7.23
N GLN A 31 -0.67 8.05 7.12
CA GLN A 31 -0.56 9.22 6.24
C GLN A 31 0.61 10.14 6.67
N ARG A 32 0.82 10.34 7.98
CA ARG A 32 1.99 11.08 8.50
C ARG A 32 3.31 10.45 8.04
N ARG A 33 3.41 9.11 8.16
CA ARG A 33 4.59 8.37 7.72
C ARG A 33 4.88 8.59 6.24
N PHE A 34 3.89 8.41 5.36
CA PHE A 34 4.05 8.64 3.91
C PHE A 34 4.45 10.09 3.61
N ALA A 35 3.79 11.07 4.25
CA ALA A 35 4.11 12.48 4.07
C ALA A 35 5.54 12.83 4.53
N LEU A 36 5.99 12.28 5.66
CA LEU A 36 7.35 12.51 6.19
C LEU A 36 8.42 11.87 5.31
N VAL A 37 8.22 10.62 4.88
CA VAL A 37 9.18 9.95 3.98
C VAL A 37 9.33 10.71 2.68
N ARG A 38 8.21 11.17 2.10
CA ARG A 38 8.21 12.00 0.89
C ARG A 38 8.93 13.35 1.11
N ALA A 39 8.75 13.97 2.27
CA ALA A 39 9.43 15.23 2.60
C ALA A 39 10.95 15.04 2.82
N MET A 40 11.37 13.88 3.32
CA MET A 40 12.79 13.55 3.53
C MET A 40 13.49 13.09 2.25
N ASP A 41 12.78 12.50 1.33
CA ASP A 41 13.28 12.03 0.04
C ASP A 41 12.30 12.45 -1.09
N PRO A 42 12.32 13.73 -1.49
CA PRO A 42 11.42 14.23 -2.54
C PRO A 42 11.63 13.62 -3.92
N ALA A 43 12.86 13.15 -4.20
CA ALA A 43 13.23 12.47 -5.43
C ALA A 43 13.04 10.95 -5.34
N GLY A 44 12.68 10.46 -4.16
CA GLY A 44 12.45 9.04 -3.91
C GLY A 44 11.20 8.51 -4.58
N ARG A 45 11.07 7.19 -4.55
CA ARG A 45 9.94 6.49 -5.17
C ARG A 45 8.62 6.87 -4.52
N THR A 46 7.64 7.14 -5.37
CA THR A 46 6.27 7.46 -4.94
C THR A 46 5.54 6.19 -4.49
N ASP A 47 4.82 6.29 -3.37
CA ASP A 47 3.92 5.23 -2.92
C ASP A 47 2.63 5.29 -3.72
N LEU A 48 2.54 4.49 -4.77
CA LEU A 48 1.37 4.38 -5.61
C LEU A 48 0.71 3.02 -5.46
N VAL A 49 -0.61 3.03 -5.47
CA VAL A 49 -1.46 1.84 -5.48
C VAL A 49 -2.19 1.80 -6.82
N PRO A 50 -1.63 1.16 -7.85
CA PRO A 50 -2.28 0.99 -9.13
C PRO A 50 -3.08 -0.31 -9.17
N MET A 51 -4.27 -0.22 -9.75
CA MET A 51 -5.06 -1.34 -10.24
C MET A 51 -5.04 -1.29 -11.77
N PHE A 52 -4.83 -2.43 -12.42
CA PHE A 52 -4.78 -2.51 -13.88
C PHE A 52 -5.82 -3.50 -14.39
N PHE A 53 -6.61 -3.05 -15.35
CA PHE A 53 -7.69 -3.84 -15.95
C PHE A 53 -7.58 -3.82 -17.46
N ALA A 54 -7.51 -5.00 -18.09
CA ALA A 54 -7.57 -5.14 -19.54
C ALA A 54 -9.04 -5.20 -19.98
N PHE A 55 -9.38 -4.36 -20.95
CA PHE A 55 -10.69 -4.30 -21.60
C PHE A 55 -10.52 -4.50 -23.11
N PRO A 56 -11.56 -4.99 -23.83
CA PRO A 56 -11.58 -4.93 -25.27
C PRO A 56 -11.41 -3.48 -25.75
N ARG A 57 -10.59 -3.27 -26.77
CA ARG A 57 -10.26 -1.93 -27.28
C ARG A 57 -11.50 -1.16 -27.70
N GLY A 58 -11.60 0.11 -27.30
CA GLY A 58 -12.74 0.98 -27.59
C GLY A 58 -13.95 0.77 -26.67
N THR A 59 -13.82 -0.07 -25.65
CA THR A 59 -14.87 -0.26 -24.65
C THR A 59 -14.92 0.91 -23.65
N VAL A 60 -13.76 1.46 -23.28
CA VAL A 60 -13.69 2.51 -22.24
C VAL A 60 -13.83 3.89 -22.89
N ASP A 61 -14.95 4.54 -22.60
CA ASP A 61 -15.19 5.94 -22.95
C ASP A 61 -14.50 6.86 -21.92
N THR A 62 -13.53 7.64 -22.38
CA THR A 62 -12.73 8.51 -21.52
C THR A 62 -13.52 9.68 -20.92
N ASP A 63 -14.55 10.19 -21.61
CA ASP A 63 -15.36 11.30 -21.12
C ASP A 63 -16.30 10.81 -20.01
N ARG A 64 -16.93 9.64 -20.19
CA ARG A 64 -17.69 8.97 -19.13
C ARG A 64 -16.85 8.65 -17.92
N LEU A 65 -15.63 8.14 -18.16
CA LEU A 65 -14.69 7.81 -17.09
C LEU A 65 -14.25 9.06 -16.31
N ALA A 66 -13.98 10.16 -17.01
CA ALA A 66 -13.63 11.43 -16.38
C ALA A 66 -14.79 11.99 -15.56
N ALA A 67 -16.03 11.95 -16.09
CA ALA A 67 -17.22 12.36 -15.35
C ALA A 67 -17.41 11.52 -14.09
N ALA A 68 -17.31 10.19 -14.18
CA ALA A 68 -17.42 9.27 -13.06
C ALA A 68 -16.36 9.54 -11.99
N ALA A 69 -15.09 9.62 -12.37
CA ALA A 69 -13.98 9.87 -11.45
C ALA A 69 -14.09 11.24 -10.76
N ASN A 70 -14.55 12.28 -11.46
CA ASN A 70 -14.77 13.58 -10.85
C ASN A 70 -15.95 13.58 -9.87
N ARG A 71 -17.03 12.81 -10.12
CA ARG A 71 -18.12 12.61 -9.14
C ARG A 71 -17.62 11.94 -7.87
N LEU A 72 -16.79 10.91 -7.98
CA LEU A 72 -16.18 10.27 -6.81
C LEU A 72 -15.28 11.27 -6.04
N ALA A 73 -14.48 12.05 -6.73
CA ALA A 73 -13.64 13.06 -6.08
C ALA A 73 -14.47 14.20 -5.44
N ALA A 74 -15.63 14.53 -5.99
CA ALA A 74 -16.55 15.48 -5.37
C ALA A 74 -17.15 14.93 -4.08
N LEU A 75 -17.49 13.64 -4.04
CA LEU A 75 -18.03 12.96 -2.85
C LEU A 75 -16.94 12.72 -1.79
N HIS A 76 -15.85 12.07 -2.17
CA HIS A 76 -14.82 11.62 -1.22
C HIS A 76 -13.71 12.65 -1.02
N PRO A 77 -13.62 13.28 0.17
CA PRO A 77 -12.67 14.37 0.41
C PRO A 77 -11.21 13.94 0.21
N VAL A 78 -10.85 12.68 0.50
CA VAL A 78 -9.48 12.20 0.35
C VAL A 78 -9.03 12.17 -1.12
N LEU A 79 -9.94 11.94 -2.07
CA LEU A 79 -9.62 11.89 -3.51
C LEU A 79 -9.36 13.27 -4.13
N ARG A 80 -9.71 14.34 -3.43
CA ARG A 80 -9.43 15.72 -3.82
C ARG A 80 -8.54 16.48 -2.85
N SER A 81 -7.91 15.78 -1.93
CA SER A 81 -7.00 16.38 -0.94
C SER A 81 -5.56 16.33 -1.42
N ARG A 82 -4.76 17.34 -1.05
CA ARG A 82 -3.32 17.41 -1.33
C ARG A 82 -2.53 17.40 -0.05
N PRO A 83 -1.43 16.63 0.03
CA PRO A 83 -0.54 16.70 1.18
C PRO A 83 0.07 18.09 1.30
N THR A 84 0.11 18.62 2.50
CA THR A 84 0.72 19.90 2.82
C THR A 84 1.41 19.85 4.18
N VAL A 85 2.38 20.72 4.39
CA VAL A 85 3.01 20.92 5.69
C VAL A 85 2.85 22.38 6.08
N GLN A 86 2.10 22.64 7.13
CA GLN A 86 1.89 23.99 7.63
C GLN A 86 2.49 24.15 9.04
N ARG A 87 3.38 25.12 9.21
CA ARG A 87 4.10 25.35 10.48
C ARG A 87 4.74 24.05 11.02
N GLY A 88 5.31 23.22 10.14
CA GLY A 88 5.92 21.93 10.49
C GLY A 88 4.92 20.81 10.83
N THR A 89 3.63 20.99 10.57
CA THR A 89 2.59 20.00 10.84
C THR A 89 2.02 19.48 9.54
N PRO A 90 2.08 18.16 9.27
CA PRO A 90 1.47 17.57 8.09
C PRO A 90 -0.06 17.62 8.18
N ALA A 91 -0.69 17.92 7.06
CA ALA A 91 -2.14 17.97 6.88
C ALA A 91 -2.51 17.63 5.45
N LEU A 92 -3.78 17.39 5.18
CA LEU A 92 -4.33 17.33 3.84
C LEU A 92 -5.11 18.62 3.58
N ARG A 93 -4.80 19.31 2.48
CA ARG A 93 -5.54 20.48 2.04
C ARG A 93 -6.60 20.06 1.04
N LEU A 94 -7.85 20.41 1.33
CA LEU A 94 -8.98 20.12 0.47
C LEU A 94 -8.97 21.07 -0.74
N GLU A 95 -9.11 20.49 -1.94
CA GLU A 95 -9.12 21.20 -3.21
C GLU A 95 -10.45 20.98 -3.95
N GLN A 96 -10.63 21.66 -5.07
CA GLN A 96 -11.73 21.36 -5.99
C GLN A 96 -11.52 19.97 -6.62
N PRO A 97 -12.60 19.20 -6.86
CA PRO A 97 -12.49 17.89 -7.49
C PRO A 97 -11.94 18.04 -8.91
N GLN A 98 -10.83 17.35 -9.16
CA GLN A 98 -10.21 17.28 -10.49
C GLN A 98 -9.41 15.98 -10.59
N VAL A 99 -9.90 15.04 -11.39
CA VAL A 99 -9.25 13.76 -11.64
C VAL A 99 -8.77 13.70 -13.08
N PRO A 100 -7.47 13.66 -13.32
CA PRO A 100 -6.93 13.47 -14.67
C PRO A 100 -7.28 12.08 -15.21
N VAL A 101 -7.84 12.04 -16.42
CA VAL A 101 -8.00 10.83 -17.22
C VAL A 101 -7.22 11.03 -18.50
N VAL A 102 -6.17 10.23 -18.71
CA VAL A 102 -5.20 10.43 -19.77
C VAL A 102 -5.16 9.20 -20.68
N ARG A 103 -5.46 9.39 -21.96
CA ARG A 103 -5.20 8.35 -22.97
C ARG A 103 -3.75 8.45 -23.40
N LEU A 104 -2.99 7.40 -23.12
CA LEU A 104 -1.57 7.30 -23.52
C LEU A 104 -1.45 6.77 -24.95
N ALA A 105 -0.41 7.21 -25.64
CA ALA A 105 -0.06 6.68 -26.97
C ALA A 105 1.14 5.73 -26.83
N CYS A 106 1.08 4.59 -27.53
CA CYS A 106 2.23 3.69 -27.68
C CYS A 106 2.99 4.06 -28.96
N ALA A 107 4.29 4.24 -28.86
CA ALA A 107 5.16 4.31 -30.01
C ALA A 107 5.31 2.92 -30.67
N PRO A 108 5.81 2.83 -31.93
CA PRO A 108 6.08 1.55 -32.53
C PRO A 108 7.02 0.69 -31.66
N GLY A 109 6.57 -0.53 -31.34
CA GLY A 109 7.30 -1.46 -30.49
C GLY A 109 7.08 -1.30 -28.97
N GLU A 110 6.30 -0.30 -28.55
CA GLU A 110 5.85 -0.18 -27.16
C GLU A 110 4.50 -0.87 -26.94
N ASP A 111 4.30 -1.41 -25.75
CA ASP A 111 3.04 -1.95 -25.25
C ASP A 111 2.46 -1.08 -24.12
N ALA A 112 1.27 -1.44 -23.64
CA ALA A 112 0.64 -0.76 -22.51
C ALA A 112 1.52 -0.76 -21.25
N ALA A 113 2.28 -1.83 -21.00
CA ALA A 113 3.11 -1.94 -19.81
C ALA A 113 4.26 -0.93 -19.82
N VAL A 114 4.88 -0.68 -20.97
CA VAL A 114 5.98 0.30 -21.13
C VAL A 114 5.47 1.71 -20.86
N VAL A 115 4.37 2.11 -21.53
CA VAL A 115 3.87 3.49 -21.42
C VAL A 115 3.26 3.78 -20.06
N LEU A 116 2.60 2.78 -19.44
CA LEU A 116 2.05 2.92 -18.09
C LEU A 116 3.16 2.99 -17.04
N ARG A 117 4.23 2.20 -17.12
CA ARG A 117 5.40 2.36 -16.24
C ARG A 117 5.96 3.76 -16.29
N ARG A 118 6.16 4.30 -17.50
CA ARG A 118 6.66 5.69 -17.70
C ARG A 118 5.72 6.72 -17.04
N ALA A 119 4.41 6.61 -17.28
CA ALA A 119 3.43 7.52 -16.67
C ALA A 119 3.43 7.47 -15.13
N LEU A 120 3.71 6.28 -14.54
CA LEU A 120 3.82 6.13 -13.09
C LEU A 120 5.14 6.66 -12.52
N GLU A 121 6.23 6.60 -13.30
CA GLU A 121 7.52 7.21 -12.92
C GLU A 121 7.46 8.74 -12.93
N GLU A 122 6.68 9.32 -13.86
CA GLU A 122 6.46 10.76 -13.99
C GLU A 122 5.36 11.30 -13.03
N TRP A 123 4.95 10.52 -12.02
CA TRP A 123 3.89 10.90 -11.10
C TRP A 123 4.24 12.15 -10.30
N ASP A 124 3.45 13.22 -10.50
CA ASP A 124 3.52 14.41 -9.64
C ASP A 124 2.79 14.17 -8.31
N THR A 125 3.55 14.14 -7.23
CA THR A 125 3.07 13.92 -5.86
C THR A 125 2.25 15.08 -5.29
N GLN A 126 2.29 16.26 -5.92
CA GLN A 126 1.48 17.43 -5.55
C GLN A 126 0.18 17.49 -6.35
N GLY A 127 0.02 16.66 -7.36
CA GLY A 127 -1.16 16.57 -8.19
C GLY A 127 -2.33 15.80 -7.55
N ALA A 128 -3.31 15.44 -8.38
CA ALA A 128 -4.48 14.68 -7.93
C ALA A 128 -4.08 13.31 -7.34
N PRO A 129 -4.62 12.92 -6.18
CA PRO A 129 -4.29 11.63 -5.59
C PRO A 129 -4.92 10.44 -6.32
N LEU A 130 -5.93 10.65 -7.14
CA LEU A 130 -6.50 9.69 -8.06
C LEU A 130 -6.21 10.15 -9.49
N ARG A 131 -5.68 9.26 -10.33
CA ARG A 131 -5.49 9.47 -11.78
C ARG A 131 -5.79 8.20 -12.52
N LEU A 132 -6.33 8.35 -13.72
CA LEU A 132 -6.65 7.23 -14.59
C LEU A 132 -5.86 7.36 -15.89
N PHE A 133 -5.30 6.24 -16.33
CA PHE A 133 -4.58 6.17 -17.60
C PHE A 133 -5.18 5.05 -18.44
N LEU A 134 -5.37 5.30 -19.70
CA LEU A 134 -5.83 4.30 -20.67
C LEU A 134 -4.78 4.14 -21.76
N ALA A 135 -4.21 2.96 -21.89
CA ALA A 135 -3.17 2.64 -22.86
C ALA A 135 -3.61 1.50 -23.76
N PRO A 136 -3.45 1.60 -25.09
CA PRO A 136 -3.68 0.46 -25.98
C PRO A 136 -2.61 -0.61 -25.73
N ASP A 137 -2.97 -1.88 -25.85
CA ASP A 137 -2.02 -2.99 -25.79
C ASP A 137 -1.30 -3.15 -27.13
N GLY A 138 -0.42 -2.19 -27.41
CA GLY A 138 0.28 -2.04 -28.69
C GLY A 138 -0.54 -1.36 -29.81
N PRO A 139 0.10 -1.02 -30.92
CA PRO A 139 -0.54 -0.29 -32.04
C PRO A 139 -1.71 -1.06 -32.68
N GLU A 140 -1.57 -2.39 -32.79
CA GLU A 140 -2.55 -3.30 -33.42
C GLU A 140 -3.29 -4.18 -32.40
N GLY A 141 -3.08 -3.93 -31.08
CA GLY A 141 -3.68 -4.71 -30.01
C GLY A 141 -5.21 -4.64 -29.99
N THR A 142 -5.84 -5.74 -29.62
CA THR A 142 -7.30 -5.86 -29.48
C THR A 142 -7.81 -5.45 -28.10
N GLU A 143 -6.91 -5.23 -27.17
CA GLU A 143 -7.19 -4.80 -25.80
C GLU A 143 -6.63 -3.39 -25.53
N GLU A 144 -7.18 -2.77 -24.52
CA GLU A 144 -6.63 -1.56 -23.90
C GLU A 144 -6.58 -1.76 -22.38
N VAL A 145 -5.58 -1.20 -21.72
CA VAL A 145 -5.36 -1.33 -20.29
C VAL A 145 -5.75 -0.04 -19.61
N LEU A 146 -6.74 -0.12 -18.73
CA LEU A 146 -7.10 0.95 -17.79
C LEU A 146 -6.28 0.79 -16.51
N ALA A 147 -5.51 1.81 -16.17
CA ALA A 147 -4.85 1.94 -14.89
C ALA A 147 -5.63 2.92 -14.01
N VAL A 148 -6.15 2.45 -12.89
CA VAL A 148 -6.73 3.28 -11.82
C VAL A 148 -5.67 3.40 -10.73
N VAL A 149 -5.10 4.59 -10.58
CA VAL A 149 -3.90 4.80 -9.76
C VAL A 149 -4.19 5.78 -8.65
N LEU A 150 -3.91 5.36 -7.42
CA LEU A 150 -4.04 6.21 -6.24
C LEU A 150 -2.68 6.48 -5.60
N ASP A 151 -2.53 7.68 -5.07
CA ASP A 151 -1.52 7.95 -4.04
C ASP A 151 -1.88 7.17 -2.77
N HIS A 152 -0.92 6.47 -2.18
CA HIS A 152 -1.19 5.63 -0.98
C HIS A 152 -1.66 6.43 0.24
N LEU A 153 -1.45 7.76 0.26
CA LEU A 153 -2.08 8.66 1.24
C LEU A 153 -3.61 8.65 1.17
N ALA A 154 -4.18 8.35 0.00
CA ALA A 154 -5.61 8.41 -0.26
C ALA A 154 -6.33 7.06 -0.10
N CYS A 155 -5.62 5.95 0.02
CA CYS A 155 -6.24 4.63 0.04
C CYS A 155 -5.49 3.60 0.88
N ASP A 156 -6.23 2.56 1.24
CA ASP A 156 -5.74 1.28 1.74
C ASP A 156 -6.52 0.15 1.05
N GLY A 157 -6.20 -1.11 1.34
CA GLY A 157 -6.85 -2.25 0.70
C GLY A 157 -8.37 -2.27 0.86
N GLN A 158 -8.92 -1.76 1.97
CA GLN A 158 -10.38 -1.68 2.16
C GLN A 158 -11.04 -0.61 1.27
N SER A 159 -10.27 0.43 0.88
CA SER A 159 -10.75 1.48 -0.02
C SER A 159 -10.89 1.00 -1.46
N LEU A 160 -10.05 0.05 -1.91
CA LEU A 160 -9.92 -0.28 -3.33
C LEU A 160 -11.18 -0.93 -3.89
N ALA A 161 -11.77 -1.89 -3.16
CA ALA A 161 -13.00 -2.56 -3.58
C ALA A 161 -14.15 -1.55 -3.71
N ARG A 162 -14.37 -0.73 -2.68
CA ARG A 162 -15.39 0.32 -2.69
C ARG A 162 -15.18 1.31 -3.84
N LEU A 163 -13.93 1.75 -4.07
CA LEU A 163 -13.61 2.65 -5.17
C LEU A 163 -13.93 2.05 -6.53
N ALA A 164 -13.61 0.77 -6.75
CA ALA A 164 -13.90 0.08 -8.01
C ALA A 164 -15.40 -0.04 -8.25
N ASP A 165 -16.17 -0.43 -7.23
CA ASP A 165 -17.63 -0.55 -7.30
C ASP A 165 -18.29 0.81 -7.59
N GLU A 166 -17.92 1.86 -6.85
CA GLU A 166 -18.46 3.20 -7.04
C GLU A 166 -18.04 3.81 -8.38
N LEU A 167 -16.81 3.55 -8.85
CA LEU A 167 -16.35 4.01 -10.17
C LEU A 167 -17.17 3.36 -11.29
N GLY A 168 -17.42 2.05 -11.20
CA GLY A 168 -18.25 1.33 -12.14
C GLY A 168 -19.67 1.87 -12.18
N ALA A 169 -20.31 2.00 -11.00
CA ALA A 169 -21.66 2.56 -10.88
C ALA A 169 -21.76 3.98 -11.46
N ALA A 170 -20.84 4.86 -11.07
CA ALA A 170 -20.80 6.24 -11.58
C ALA A 170 -20.51 6.31 -13.09
N TYR A 171 -19.72 5.37 -13.63
CA TYR A 171 -19.50 5.27 -15.07
C TYR A 171 -20.80 4.88 -15.81
N ASP A 172 -21.56 3.95 -15.25
CA ASP A 172 -22.82 3.47 -15.85
C ASP A 172 -23.93 4.54 -15.89
N GLU A 173 -23.93 5.48 -14.92
CA GLU A 173 -24.83 6.64 -14.93
C GLU A 173 -24.56 7.62 -16.10
N GLY A 174 -23.34 7.65 -16.63
CA GLY A 174 -22.95 8.45 -17.79
C GLY A 174 -22.57 9.89 -17.50
N THR A 175 -22.30 10.66 -18.55
CA THR A 175 -21.80 12.04 -18.46
C THR A 175 -22.87 13.07 -18.01
N GLY A 176 -24.13 12.75 -18.18
CA GLY A 176 -25.25 13.62 -17.82
C GLY A 176 -25.74 13.47 -16.38
N ALA A 177 -25.17 12.55 -15.61
CA ALA A 177 -25.55 12.36 -14.22
C ALA A 177 -25.09 13.54 -13.36
N GLU A 178 -25.96 13.99 -12.44
CA GLU A 178 -25.64 15.02 -11.48
C GLU A 178 -24.54 14.55 -10.52
N GLY A 179 -23.71 15.47 -10.08
CA GLY A 179 -22.73 15.23 -9.02
C GLY A 179 -23.41 15.05 -7.66
N PRO A 180 -22.67 14.66 -6.61
CA PRO A 180 -23.22 14.59 -5.26
C PRO A 180 -23.77 15.94 -4.85
N SER A 181 -24.90 15.95 -4.14
CA SER A 181 -25.45 17.15 -3.56
C SER A 181 -24.49 17.76 -2.53
N PRO A 182 -24.55 19.06 -2.25
CA PRO A 182 -23.74 19.68 -1.20
C PRO A 182 -23.92 19.02 0.17
N ALA A 183 -25.12 18.48 0.47
CA ALA A 183 -25.40 17.80 1.74
C ALA A 183 -24.70 16.44 1.81
N GLU A 184 -24.69 15.67 0.73
CA GLU A 184 -23.96 14.39 0.66
C GLU A 184 -22.45 14.59 0.78
N ALA A 185 -21.89 15.55 0.05
CA ALA A 185 -20.48 15.89 0.12
C ALA A 185 -20.03 16.35 1.52
N GLU A 186 -20.87 17.15 2.22
CA GLU A 186 -20.58 17.59 3.60
C GLU A 186 -20.75 16.45 4.61
N ALA A 187 -21.71 15.54 4.41
CA ALA A 187 -21.87 14.35 5.25
C ALA A 187 -20.65 13.42 5.13
N GLU A 188 -20.15 13.15 3.91
CA GLU A 188 -18.95 12.33 3.70
C GLU A 188 -17.69 13.01 4.24
N LEU A 189 -17.57 14.35 4.11
CA LEU A 189 -16.48 15.11 4.70
C LEU A 189 -16.47 15.00 6.23
N THR A 190 -17.63 15.11 6.86
CA THR A 190 -17.80 14.95 8.31
C THR A 190 -17.45 13.54 8.74
N ALA A 191 -17.98 12.52 8.04
CA ALA A 191 -17.68 11.12 8.31
C ALA A 191 -16.17 10.81 8.17
N TYR A 192 -15.49 11.39 7.18
CA TYR A 192 -14.04 11.24 7.02
C TYR A 192 -13.27 11.87 8.20
N ARG A 193 -13.63 13.10 8.59
CA ARG A 193 -13.01 13.78 9.74
C ARG A 193 -13.17 12.97 11.02
N ASP A 194 -14.37 12.48 11.28
CA ASP A 194 -14.68 11.68 12.47
C ASP A 194 -13.90 10.37 12.46
N ALA A 195 -13.81 9.68 11.32
CA ALA A 195 -13.03 8.46 11.19
C ALA A 195 -11.54 8.70 11.47
N VAL A 196 -10.95 9.79 10.95
CA VAL A 196 -9.56 10.15 11.24
C VAL A 196 -9.36 10.51 12.72
N LEU A 197 -10.28 11.23 13.34
CA LEU A 197 -10.17 11.57 14.77
C LEU A 197 -10.30 10.32 15.65
N LEU A 198 -11.18 9.38 15.31
CA LEU A 198 -11.29 8.09 15.99
C LEU A 198 -10.01 7.26 15.85
N GLN A 199 -9.40 7.26 14.65
CA GLN A 199 -8.11 6.60 14.39
C GLN A 199 -7.01 7.22 15.25
N LEU A 200 -6.90 8.54 15.28
CA LEU A 200 -5.89 9.23 16.08
C LEU A 200 -6.07 8.98 17.59
N ALA A 201 -7.31 8.91 18.07
CA ALA A 201 -7.60 8.55 19.45
C ALA A 201 -7.22 7.08 19.76
N ALA A 202 -7.41 6.16 18.80
CA ALA A 202 -6.96 4.77 18.94
C ALA A 202 -5.43 4.69 18.97
N GLU A 203 -4.74 5.38 18.06
CA GLU A 203 -3.28 5.48 18.03
C GLU A 203 -2.69 6.07 19.33
N GLU A 204 -3.34 7.07 19.91
CA GLU A 204 -2.91 7.68 21.17
C GLU A 204 -2.97 6.68 22.33
N ARG A 205 -4.06 5.90 22.41
CA ARG A 205 -4.21 4.84 23.41
C ARG A 205 -3.21 3.71 23.23
N ALA A 206 -2.96 3.32 21.96
CA ALA A 206 -2.03 2.25 21.62
C ALA A 206 -0.55 2.63 21.85
N GLY A 207 -0.23 3.91 21.94
CA GLY A 207 1.12 4.41 22.28
C GLY A 207 1.40 4.40 23.79
N SER A 208 0.88 3.41 24.54
CA SER A 208 1.09 3.30 25.98
C SER A 208 2.54 2.99 26.35
N PRO A 209 2.99 3.27 27.59
CA PRO A 209 4.32 2.89 28.06
C PRO A 209 4.61 1.38 27.93
N GLU A 210 3.60 0.54 28.17
CA GLU A 210 3.67 -0.91 28.06
C GLU A 210 3.90 -1.36 26.61
N ALA A 211 3.13 -0.81 25.66
CA ALA A 211 3.31 -1.06 24.24
C ALA A 211 4.69 -0.59 23.75
N MET A 212 5.16 0.56 24.22
CA MET A 212 6.49 1.07 23.87
C MET A 212 7.61 0.19 24.44
N ALA A 213 7.45 -0.34 25.66
CA ALA A 213 8.40 -1.29 26.25
C ALA A 213 8.40 -2.62 25.48
N TYR A 214 7.22 -3.14 25.12
CA TYR A 214 7.08 -4.34 24.29
C TYR A 214 7.83 -4.20 22.96
N TRP A 215 7.51 -3.18 22.18
CA TRP A 215 8.14 -2.97 20.88
C TRP A 215 9.64 -2.67 20.97
N GLY A 216 10.06 -1.98 22.03
CA GLY A 216 11.47 -1.72 22.31
C GLY A 216 12.26 -3.02 22.48
N GLU A 217 11.78 -3.94 23.30
CA GLU A 217 12.45 -5.24 23.52
C GLU A 217 12.30 -6.14 22.29
N ARG A 218 11.09 -6.23 21.73
CA ARG A 218 10.77 -7.06 20.57
C ARG A 218 11.66 -6.80 19.35
N LEU A 219 12.01 -5.53 19.11
CA LEU A 219 12.79 -5.11 17.95
C LEU A 219 14.24 -4.69 18.29
N ARG A 220 14.71 -4.96 19.48
CA ARG A 220 16.05 -4.51 19.95
C ARG A 220 17.19 -5.05 19.07
N THR A 221 17.06 -6.26 18.56
CA THR A 221 18.08 -6.92 17.72
C THR A 221 17.92 -6.68 16.22
N VAL A 222 16.82 -6.06 15.81
CA VAL A 222 16.52 -5.82 14.39
C VAL A 222 17.54 -4.87 13.76
N ARG A 223 17.98 -5.23 12.54
CA ARG A 223 18.85 -4.44 11.67
C ARG A 223 18.40 -4.62 10.23
N GLU A 224 18.53 -3.58 9.43
CA GLU A 224 18.42 -3.73 7.99
C GLU A 224 19.58 -4.59 7.48
N ALA A 225 19.26 -5.66 6.77
CA ALA A 225 20.24 -6.54 6.15
C ALA A 225 20.45 -6.22 4.67
N ALA A 226 19.45 -5.57 4.05
CA ALA A 226 19.52 -5.21 2.65
C ALA A 226 20.58 -4.14 2.37
N PRO A 227 21.30 -4.23 1.24
CA PRO A 227 22.19 -3.19 0.75
C PRO A 227 21.47 -1.84 0.58
N ALA A 228 22.24 -0.78 0.49
CA ALA A 228 21.69 0.53 0.15
C ALA A 228 21.09 0.52 -1.27
N PRO A 229 20.00 1.24 -1.51
CA PRO A 229 19.45 1.39 -2.86
C PRO A 229 20.52 1.92 -3.84
N GLY A 230 20.53 1.38 -5.07
CA GLY A 230 21.51 1.76 -6.09
C GLY A 230 22.85 1.05 -5.98
N SER A 231 23.02 0.09 -5.04
CA SER A 231 24.26 -0.69 -4.90
C SER A 231 24.51 -1.65 -6.08
N VAL A 232 23.44 -2.06 -6.78
CA VAL A 232 23.50 -2.89 -7.99
C VAL A 232 23.26 -2.01 -9.22
N PRO A 233 24.27 -1.80 -10.09
CA PRO A 233 24.10 -1.03 -11.31
C PRO A 233 23.14 -1.74 -12.27
N LEU A 234 22.19 -0.98 -12.84
CA LEU A 234 21.29 -1.49 -13.86
C LEU A 234 21.85 -1.25 -15.27
N THR A 235 21.70 -2.24 -16.14
CA THR A 235 21.95 -2.04 -17.58
C THR A 235 20.92 -1.04 -18.13
N PRO A 236 21.31 -0.10 -19.00
CA PRO A 236 20.37 0.81 -19.64
C PRO A 236 19.18 0.06 -20.28
N GLY A 237 17.96 0.53 -20.02
CA GLY A 237 16.72 -0.10 -20.48
C GLY A 237 16.19 -1.23 -19.61
N THR A 238 16.92 -1.67 -18.60
CA THR A 238 16.40 -2.66 -17.63
C THR A 238 15.41 -1.98 -16.67
N PRO A 239 14.18 -2.48 -16.55
CA PRO A 239 13.22 -1.96 -15.59
C PRO A 239 13.73 -2.10 -14.15
N PRO A 240 13.46 -1.12 -13.26
CA PRO A 240 13.99 -1.13 -11.89
C PRO A 240 13.42 -2.25 -11.01
N GLY A 241 12.22 -2.76 -11.30
CA GLY A 241 11.61 -3.86 -10.56
C GLY A 241 11.80 -5.21 -11.27
N GLY A 242 12.11 -6.25 -10.48
CA GLY A 242 11.99 -7.64 -10.88
C GLY A 242 10.73 -8.26 -10.33
N SER A 243 10.26 -9.39 -10.88
CA SER A 243 9.11 -10.12 -10.39
C SER A 243 9.20 -11.61 -10.67
N ALA A 244 8.60 -12.42 -9.80
CA ALA A 244 8.34 -13.84 -10.00
C ALA A 244 6.96 -14.19 -9.44
N THR A 245 6.30 -15.13 -10.09
CA THR A 245 4.95 -15.56 -9.71
C THR A 245 4.85 -17.08 -9.79
N VAL A 246 4.11 -17.68 -8.87
CA VAL A 246 3.74 -19.08 -8.91
C VAL A 246 2.35 -19.28 -8.32
N THR A 247 1.62 -20.22 -8.88
CA THR A 247 0.35 -20.69 -8.34
C THR A 247 0.56 -22.07 -7.71
N LEU A 248 0.11 -22.23 -6.46
CA LEU A 248 0.16 -23.47 -5.71
C LEU A 248 -1.25 -23.96 -5.42
N THR A 249 -1.39 -25.25 -5.14
CA THR A 249 -2.65 -25.79 -4.62
C THR A 249 -2.91 -25.20 -3.24
N ALA A 250 -4.07 -24.56 -3.06
CA ALA A 250 -4.46 -24.03 -1.76
C ALA A 250 -4.83 -25.18 -0.80
N PRO A 251 -4.34 -25.17 0.44
CA PRO A 251 -4.83 -26.10 1.46
C PRO A 251 -6.28 -25.77 1.83
N ALA A 252 -7.03 -26.76 2.29
CA ALA A 252 -8.37 -26.54 2.81
C ALA A 252 -8.31 -25.55 3.98
N GLY A 253 -9.02 -24.42 3.87
CA GLY A 253 -9.00 -23.33 4.86
C GLY A 253 -7.93 -22.26 4.64
N GLY A 254 -7.15 -22.35 3.57
CA GLY A 254 -6.08 -21.38 3.25
C GLY A 254 -4.79 -21.62 4.04
N VAL A 255 -3.81 -20.78 3.82
CA VAL A 255 -2.52 -20.81 4.53
C VAL A 255 -2.60 -19.85 5.73
N PRO A 256 -2.33 -20.32 6.98
CA PRO A 256 -2.29 -19.44 8.15
C PRO A 256 -1.25 -18.34 8.01
N PHE A 257 -1.56 -17.13 8.49
CA PHE A 257 -0.66 -15.98 8.38
C PHE A 257 0.74 -16.21 8.98
N PRO A 258 0.90 -16.86 10.16
CA PRO A 258 2.22 -17.18 10.69
C PRO A 258 3.07 -18.05 9.75
N GLN A 259 2.45 -18.97 9.02
CA GLN A 259 3.16 -19.79 8.02
C GLN A 259 3.64 -18.94 6.83
N LEU A 260 2.90 -17.89 6.45
CA LEU A 260 3.34 -16.93 5.44
C LEU A 260 4.52 -16.07 5.94
N LEU A 261 4.55 -15.72 7.23
CA LEU A 261 5.70 -15.06 7.86
C LEU A 261 6.94 -15.98 7.85
N ASP A 262 6.77 -17.27 8.13
CA ASP A 262 7.85 -18.25 8.04
C ASP A 262 8.37 -18.40 6.60
N ALA A 263 7.48 -18.35 5.62
CA ALA A 263 7.87 -18.36 4.21
C ALA A 263 8.68 -17.10 3.83
N CYS A 264 8.28 -15.92 4.32
CA CYS A 264 9.06 -14.69 4.15
C CYS A 264 10.43 -14.78 4.85
N ARG A 265 10.52 -15.45 6.01
CA ARG A 265 11.80 -15.73 6.70
C ARG A 265 12.70 -16.62 5.86
N ALA A 266 12.15 -17.64 5.21
CA ALA A 266 12.92 -18.50 4.30
C ALA A 266 13.48 -17.70 3.11
N ALA A 267 12.68 -16.81 2.53
CA ALA A 267 13.17 -15.88 1.50
C ALA A 267 14.28 -14.96 2.02
N ALA A 268 14.09 -14.36 3.20
CA ALA A 268 15.09 -13.48 3.81
C ALA A 268 16.41 -14.24 4.13
N ALA A 269 16.33 -15.48 4.60
CA ALA A 269 17.50 -16.33 4.82
C ALA A 269 18.25 -16.64 3.51
N ALA A 270 17.53 -16.86 2.42
CA ALA A 270 18.12 -17.07 1.09
C ALA A 270 18.76 -15.77 0.53
N LEU A 271 18.22 -14.59 0.86
CA LEU A 271 18.76 -13.29 0.44
C LEU A 271 19.99 -12.88 1.24
N TYR A 272 19.94 -13.00 2.56
CA TYR A 272 20.88 -12.35 3.48
C TYR A 272 21.74 -13.34 4.28
N GLY A 273 21.54 -14.63 4.06
CA GLY A 273 22.21 -15.68 4.85
C GLY A 273 21.60 -15.87 6.25
N SER A 274 22.20 -16.76 7.05
CA SER A 274 21.76 -17.04 8.42
C SER A 274 22.43 -16.08 9.40
N GLY A 275 21.64 -15.50 10.30
CA GLY A 275 22.12 -14.71 11.44
C GLY A 275 21.50 -13.33 11.61
N PRO A 276 21.21 -12.52 10.57
CA PRO A 276 20.54 -11.26 10.80
C PRO A 276 19.08 -11.43 11.22
N VAL A 277 18.61 -10.54 12.09
CA VAL A 277 17.18 -10.37 12.39
C VAL A 277 16.66 -9.23 11.55
N VAL A 278 15.90 -9.57 10.51
CA VAL A 278 15.45 -8.61 9.49
C VAL A 278 14.01 -8.15 9.73
N PRO A 279 13.70 -6.88 9.46
CA PRO A 279 12.34 -6.34 9.63
C PRO A 279 11.45 -6.71 8.43
N ILE A 280 10.51 -7.63 8.62
CA ILE A 280 9.45 -7.91 7.66
C ILE A 280 8.19 -7.17 8.09
N GLY A 281 7.71 -6.25 7.26
CA GLY A 281 6.47 -5.52 7.51
C GLY A 281 5.25 -6.22 6.95
N TYR A 282 4.09 -6.00 7.57
CA TYR A 282 2.81 -6.35 6.98
C TYR A 282 1.74 -5.31 7.36
N PRO A 283 0.76 -5.03 6.47
CA PRO A 283 -0.31 -4.11 6.77
C PRO A 283 -1.25 -4.71 7.82
N TRP A 284 -1.70 -3.87 8.73
CA TRP A 284 -2.63 -4.23 9.80
C TRP A 284 -3.67 -3.14 10.01
N GLY A 285 -4.84 -3.56 10.46
CA GLY A 285 -5.89 -2.64 10.88
C GLY A 285 -6.85 -2.28 9.75
N GLY A 286 -7.38 -1.11 9.87
CA GLY A 286 -8.45 -0.56 9.04
C GLY A 286 -9.15 0.54 9.81
N ARG A 287 -10.42 0.79 9.48
CA ARG A 287 -11.17 1.81 10.22
C ARG A 287 -11.40 1.35 11.66
N PRO A 288 -11.20 2.23 12.65
CA PRO A 288 -11.48 1.89 14.04
C PRO A 288 -12.98 1.61 14.24
N SER A 289 -13.30 0.85 15.29
CA SER A 289 -14.70 0.56 15.63
C SER A 289 -15.51 1.85 15.78
N GLY A 290 -16.68 1.90 15.18
CA GLY A 290 -17.56 3.06 15.16
C GLY A 290 -17.26 4.08 14.06
N ALA A 291 -16.18 3.94 13.30
CA ALA A 291 -15.94 4.79 12.14
C ALA A 291 -16.81 4.37 10.95
N ALA A 292 -17.26 5.36 10.17
CA ALA A 292 -17.91 5.10 8.90
C ALA A 292 -16.91 4.47 7.89
N PRO A 293 -17.40 3.71 6.91
CA PRO A 293 -16.57 3.04 5.89
C PRO A 293 -16.08 4.03 4.82
N VAL A 294 -15.45 5.12 5.22
CA VAL A 294 -14.92 6.16 4.32
C VAL A 294 -13.71 5.67 3.52
N LEU A 295 -13.45 6.24 2.34
CA LEU A 295 -12.18 6.04 1.63
C LEU A 295 -11.05 6.74 2.39
N GLY A 296 -9.85 6.15 2.38
CA GLY A 296 -8.68 6.72 3.05
C GLY A 296 -7.61 5.70 3.40
N CYS A 297 -6.52 6.15 3.99
CA CYS A 297 -5.44 5.30 4.47
C CYS A 297 -5.49 5.20 6.00
N PHE A 298 -6.02 4.08 6.50
CA PHE A 298 -6.22 3.79 7.93
C PHE A 298 -5.41 2.57 8.41
N LEU A 299 -4.64 1.96 7.53
CA LEU A 299 -3.79 0.83 7.90
C LEU A 299 -2.62 1.29 8.77
N ASN A 300 -2.14 0.37 9.61
CA ASN A 300 -0.81 0.47 10.21
C ASN A 300 0.13 -0.54 9.54
N THR A 301 1.41 -0.46 9.83
CA THR A 301 2.39 -1.47 9.45
C THR A 301 2.94 -2.10 10.72
N VAL A 302 2.70 -3.39 10.89
CA VAL A 302 3.30 -4.18 11.97
C VAL A 302 4.63 -4.74 11.46
N VAL A 303 5.62 -4.80 12.35
CA VAL A 303 6.96 -5.30 12.02
C VAL A 303 7.20 -6.62 12.73
N PHE A 304 7.40 -7.67 11.94
CA PHE A 304 7.80 -8.97 12.43
C PHE A 304 9.33 -9.10 12.37
N PRO A 305 10.03 -9.26 13.51
CA PRO A 305 11.48 -9.51 13.53
C PRO A 305 11.76 -10.92 13.06
N SER A 306 12.21 -11.06 11.84
CA SER A 306 12.48 -12.33 11.20
C SER A 306 13.94 -12.74 11.42
N ASP A 307 14.19 -13.67 12.37
CA ASP A 307 15.51 -14.23 12.62
C ASP A 307 15.85 -15.29 11.56
N THR A 308 16.77 -14.95 10.67
CA THR A 308 17.17 -15.83 9.55
C THR A 308 18.08 -16.98 9.98
N GLY A 309 18.59 -16.97 11.22
CA GLY A 309 19.40 -18.04 11.80
C GLY A 309 18.59 -19.15 12.48
N GLN A 310 17.33 -18.86 12.81
CA GLN A 310 16.43 -19.81 13.43
C GLN A 310 15.75 -20.72 12.41
N ARG A 311 15.57 -22.00 12.79
CA ARG A 311 14.71 -22.90 12.00
C ARG A 311 13.26 -22.45 12.11
N PRO A 312 12.46 -22.61 11.05
CA PRO A 312 11.02 -22.40 11.13
C PRO A 312 10.40 -23.23 12.26
N ASP A 313 9.69 -22.55 13.14
CA ASP A 313 8.86 -23.16 14.19
C ASP A 313 7.47 -22.48 14.10
N PRO A 314 6.52 -23.13 13.41
CA PRO A 314 5.20 -22.53 13.19
C PRO A 314 4.45 -22.19 14.50
N SER A 315 4.68 -22.95 15.58
CA SER A 315 4.04 -22.70 16.87
C SER A 315 4.61 -21.46 17.53
N ALA A 316 5.94 -21.36 17.62
CA ALA A 316 6.61 -20.17 18.17
C ALA A 316 6.35 -18.91 17.31
N THR A 317 6.29 -19.07 15.97
CA THR A 317 5.92 -17.97 15.08
C THR A 317 4.47 -17.51 15.30
N ALA A 318 3.54 -18.45 15.52
CA ALA A 318 2.15 -18.13 15.81
C ALA A 318 1.98 -17.42 17.16
N GLU A 319 2.62 -17.91 18.23
CA GLU A 319 2.62 -17.26 19.54
C GLU A 319 3.15 -15.83 19.45
N ALA A 320 4.32 -15.65 18.86
CA ALA A 320 4.94 -14.33 18.69
C ALA A 320 4.08 -13.37 17.81
N TRP A 321 3.41 -13.92 16.81
CA TRP A 321 2.50 -13.14 15.98
C TRP A 321 1.25 -12.68 16.74
N TRP A 322 0.67 -13.54 17.59
CA TRP A 322 -0.45 -13.14 18.44
C TRP A 322 -0.05 -12.06 19.44
N ASP A 323 1.12 -12.16 20.07
CA ASP A 323 1.66 -11.12 20.95
C ASP A 323 1.87 -9.79 20.20
N ASP A 324 2.40 -9.85 18.96
CA ASP A 324 2.54 -8.66 18.10
C ASP A 324 1.17 -8.04 17.76
N LEU A 325 0.12 -8.86 17.56
CA LEU A 325 -1.22 -8.37 17.24
C LEU A 325 -1.89 -7.64 18.40
N ASP A 326 -1.63 -8.03 19.63
CA ASP A 326 -2.13 -7.31 20.81
C ASP A 326 -1.61 -5.87 20.87
N GLN A 327 -0.46 -5.61 20.24
CA GLN A 327 0.18 -4.29 20.17
C GLN A 327 0.13 -3.67 18.75
N ALA A 328 -0.58 -4.29 17.81
CA ALA A 328 -0.56 -3.91 16.39
C ALA A 328 -1.14 -2.52 16.08
N ALA A 329 -1.96 -1.96 16.99
CA ALA A 329 -2.47 -0.60 16.86
C ALA A 329 -1.44 0.49 17.20
N THR A 330 -0.27 0.13 17.77
CA THR A 330 0.82 1.09 18.04
C THR A 330 1.32 1.67 16.72
N PRO A 331 1.31 3.02 16.52
CA PRO A 331 1.73 3.62 15.27
C PRO A 331 3.18 3.24 14.91
N PHE A 332 3.43 3.00 13.63
CA PHE A 332 4.74 2.55 13.14
C PHE A 332 5.90 3.49 13.52
N ASP A 333 5.67 4.80 13.49
CA ASP A 333 6.67 5.80 13.91
C ASP A 333 6.99 5.71 15.41
N ALA A 334 6.00 5.39 16.24
CA ALA A 334 6.19 5.11 17.66
C ALA A 334 6.96 3.80 17.89
N VAL A 335 6.67 2.76 17.11
CA VAL A 335 7.39 1.48 17.12
C VAL A 335 8.88 1.67 16.79
N VAL A 336 9.19 2.43 15.72
CA VAL A 336 10.57 2.76 15.35
C VAL A 336 11.27 3.53 16.48
N HIS A 337 10.57 4.50 17.07
CA HIS A 337 11.11 5.27 18.18
C HIS A 337 11.43 4.37 19.39
N ALA A 338 10.53 3.45 19.76
CA ALA A 338 10.72 2.51 20.86
C ALA A 338 11.91 1.58 20.63
N ALA A 339 12.03 1.00 19.44
CA ALA A 339 13.15 0.13 19.07
C ALA A 339 14.50 0.85 19.20
N ARG A 340 14.59 2.07 18.68
CA ARG A 340 15.80 2.89 18.78
C ARG A 340 16.15 3.29 20.21
N ALA A 341 15.16 3.63 21.02
CA ALA A 341 15.34 3.94 22.44
C ALA A 341 15.85 2.72 23.23
N ALA A 342 15.50 1.50 22.81
CA ALA A 342 16.00 0.24 23.37
C ALA A 342 17.37 -0.19 22.80
N GLY A 343 18.00 0.61 21.95
CA GLY A 343 19.34 0.36 21.41
C GLY A 343 19.37 -0.38 20.07
N SER A 344 18.21 -0.56 19.39
CA SER A 344 18.20 -1.04 18.01
C SER A 344 18.90 -0.08 17.07
N GLY A 345 19.70 -0.59 16.12
CA GLY A 345 20.26 0.18 15.02
C GLY A 345 19.32 0.37 13.83
N TRP A 346 18.08 -0.13 13.95
CA TRP A 346 17.10 -0.07 12.88
C TRP A 346 16.67 1.37 12.56
N SER A 347 16.70 1.73 11.27
CA SER A 347 16.33 3.09 10.84
C SER A 347 14.83 3.27 10.62
N GLY A 348 14.07 2.17 10.55
CA GLY A 348 12.66 2.14 10.19
C GLY A 348 12.41 1.69 8.73
N ARG A 349 13.46 1.30 7.99
CA ARG A 349 13.27 0.66 6.67
C ARG A 349 12.91 -0.80 6.85
N LEU A 350 12.06 -1.30 5.99
CA LEU A 350 11.70 -2.72 5.94
C LEU A 350 12.56 -3.42 4.88
N ASP A 351 13.06 -4.60 5.21
CA ASP A 351 13.76 -5.46 4.25
C ASP A 351 12.80 -6.29 3.41
N GLY A 352 11.59 -6.53 3.90
CA GLY A 352 10.53 -7.18 3.17
C GLY A 352 9.14 -6.67 3.57
N LEU A 353 8.19 -6.80 2.68
CA LEU A 353 6.77 -6.51 2.93
C LEU A 353 5.94 -7.73 2.52
N LEU A 354 5.04 -8.17 3.41
CA LEU A 354 4.06 -9.22 3.13
C LEU A 354 2.67 -8.62 3.04
N THR A 355 1.98 -8.82 1.93
CA THR A 355 0.56 -8.51 1.77
C THR A 355 -0.22 -9.79 1.50
N VAL A 356 -1.42 -9.89 2.07
CA VAL A 356 -2.30 -11.06 1.89
C VAL A 356 -3.68 -10.56 1.50
N GLU A 357 -4.20 -11.10 0.41
CA GLU A 357 -5.48 -10.76 -0.16
C GLU A 357 -6.36 -11.99 -0.29
N ASP A 358 -7.66 -11.82 -0.09
CA ASP A 358 -8.66 -12.85 -0.40
C ASP A 358 -9.24 -12.56 -1.79
N ALA A 359 -9.01 -13.47 -2.73
CA ALA A 359 -9.47 -13.34 -4.12
C ALA A 359 -10.98 -13.06 -4.23
N ARG A 360 -11.77 -13.48 -3.22
CA ARG A 360 -13.23 -13.26 -3.20
C ARG A 360 -13.62 -11.83 -2.80
N ARG A 361 -12.69 -11.02 -2.31
CA ARG A 361 -12.91 -9.65 -1.83
C ARG A 361 -12.51 -8.58 -2.84
N HIS A 362 -12.06 -8.98 -4.02
CA HIS A 362 -11.69 -8.08 -5.10
C HIS A 362 -12.73 -8.20 -6.24
N PRO A 363 -13.83 -7.41 -6.20
CA PRO A 363 -14.74 -7.39 -7.31
C PRO A 363 -14.01 -6.85 -8.55
N PRO A 364 -14.23 -7.46 -9.72
CA PRO A 364 -13.66 -6.94 -10.95
C PRO A 364 -14.31 -5.58 -11.28
N LEU A 365 -13.52 -4.64 -11.81
CA LEU A 365 -14.08 -3.39 -12.32
C LEU A 365 -14.98 -3.68 -13.55
N CYS A 366 -16.24 -3.29 -13.45
CA CYS A 366 -17.20 -3.42 -14.54
C CYS A 366 -17.58 -2.03 -15.08
N LEU A 367 -17.46 -1.82 -16.38
CA LEU A 367 -17.79 -0.56 -17.05
C LEU A 367 -18.77 -0.85 -18.20
N ALA A 368 -19.98 -0.26 -18.16
CA ALA A 368 -21.05 -0.49 -19.14
C ALA A 368 -21.35 -1.98 -19.41
N GLY A 369 -21.35 -2.79 -18.37
CA GLY A 369 -21.60 -4.23 -18.46
C GLY A 369 -20.40 -5.05 -18.98
N VAL A 370 -19.26 -4.44 -19.27
CA VAL A 370 -18.03 -5.14 -19.65
C VAL A 370 -17.13 -5.26 -18.43
N THR A 371 -16.78 -6.49 -18.07
CA THR A 371 -15.87 -6.78 -16.96
C THR A 371 -14.43 -6.68 -17.40
N GLY A 372 -13.65 -5.81 -16.75
CA GLY A 372 -12.21 -5.71 -16.93
C GLY A 372 -11.49 -6.90 -16.32
N ARG A 373 -10.57 -7.49 -17.04
CA ARG A 373 -9.69 -8.55 -16.55
C ARG A 373 -8.53 -7.92 -15.79
N GLU A 374 -8.42 -8.19 -14.49
CA GLU A 374 -7.29 -7.73 -13.70
C GLU A 374 -5.97 -8.29 -14.24
N ILE A 375 -4.96 -7.42 -14.34
CA ILE A 375 -3.62 -7.77 -14.81
C ILE A 375 -2.55 -7.15 -13.92
N HIS A 376 -1.34 -7.67 -14.01
CA HIS A 376 -0.17 -7.07 -13.37
C HIS A 376 0.77 -6.45 -14.41
N ILE A 377 1.33 -5.30 -14.08
CA ILE A 377 2.41 -4.68 -14.87
C ILE A 377 3.71 -4.84 -14.09
N ASP A 378 4.59 -5.66 -14.65
CA ASP A 378 5.91 -5.93 -14.09
C ASP A 378 6.91 -4.80 -14.37
N GLY A 379 8.03 -4.83 -13.69
CA GLY A 379 9.14 -3.89 -13.91
C GLY A 379 8.99 -2.54 -13.23
N ARG A 380 7.89 -2.28 -12.51
CA ARG A 380 7.73 -1.04 -11.73
C ARG A 380 8.74 -0.96 -10.59
N ALA A 381 9.15 0.26 -10.27
CA ALA A 381 9.93 0.50 -9.08
C ALA A 381 9.19 0.01 -7.82
N VAL A 382 9.88 -0.73 -6.95
CA VAL A 382 9.35 -1.26 -5.69
C VAL A 382 9.92 -0.44 -4.54
N ARG A 383 9.12 -0.29 -3.49
CA ARG A 383 9.60 0.30 -2.25
C ARG A 383 10.15 -0.80 -1.35
N GLY A 384 11.40 -0.65 -0.95
CA GLY A 384 12.13 -1.66 -0.20
C GLY A 384 12.73 -2.75 -1.09
N PRO A 385 13.56 -3.64 -0.50
CA PRO A 385 14.30 -4.65 -1.23
C PRO A 385 13.40 -5.66 -1.93
N PHE A 386 12.37 -6.16 -1.23
CA PHE A 386 11.37 -7.05 -1.81
C PHE A 386 9.98 -6.88 -1.17
N ALA A 387 8.97 -7.31 -1.91
CA ALA A 387 7.61 -7.46 -1.39
C ALA A 387 7.00 -8.75 -1.89
N VAL A 388 6.25 -9.42 -1.02
CA VAL A 388 5.52 -10.65 -1.30
C VAL A 388 4.03 -10.35 -1.23
N SER A 389 3.32 -10.66 -2.30
CA SER A 389 1.85 -10.63 -2.33
C SER A 389 1.33 -12.06 -2.40
N VAL A 390 0.40 -12.37 -1.52
CA VAL A 390 -0.26 -13.68 -1.43
C VAL A 390 -1.73 -13.50 -1.70
N THR A 391 -2.25 -14.17 -2.72
CA THR A 391 -3.68 -14.19 -3.02
C THR A 391 -4.24 -15.55 -2.63
N GLN A 392 -5.12 -15.57 -1.64
CA GLN A 392 -5.80 -16.78 -1.17
C GLN A 392 -7.15 -16.95 -1.83
N GLY A 393 -7.40 -18.12 -2.42
CA GLY A 393 -8.65 -18.45 -3.11
C GLY A 393 -8.79 -19.94 -3.34
N ALA A 394 -9.33 -20.33 -4.49
CA ALA A 394 -9.35 -21.74 -4.93
C ALA A 394 -7.91 -22.28 -5.12
N GLU A 395 -7.00 -21.39 -5.48
CA GLU A 395 -5.58 -21.61 -5.57
C GLU A 395 -4.86 -20.58 -4.67
N LEU A 396 -3.59 -20.86 -4.36
CA LEU A 396 -2.71 -19.95 -3.63
C LEU A 396 -1.78 -19.27 -4.64
N GLY A 397 -2.08 -18.01 -4.96
CA GLY A 397 -1.21 -17.18 -5.79
C GLY A 397 -0.10 -16.56 -4.95
N LEU A 398 1.14 -16.75 -5.38
CA LEU A 398 2.31 -16.11 -4.77
C LEU A 398 2.99 -15.23 -5.81
N ARG A 399 3.25 -13.99 -5.45
CA ARG A 399 4.03 -13.06 -6.28
C ARG A 399 5.05 -12.36 -5.42
N MET A 400 6.31 -12.38 -5.81
CA MET A 400 7.37 -11.59 -5.22
C MET A 400 7.86 -10.57 -6.24
N VAL A 401 8.02 -9.33 -5.78
CA VAL A 401 8.65 -8.26 -6.55
C VAL A 401 9.88 -7.77 -5.78
N TRP A 402 10.91 -7.33 -6.50
CA TRP A 402 12.15 -6.85 -5.87
C TRP A 402 12.73 -5.64 -6.58
N ASP A 403 13.52 -4.89 -5.84
CA ASP A 403 14.32 -3.78 -6.36
C ASP A 403 15.63 -4.29 -6.95
N ARG A 404 15.77 -4.26 -8.27
CA ARG A 404 16.98 -4.66 -8.98
C ARG A 404 18.21 -3.83 -8.63
N THR A 405 18.02 -2.61 -8.13
CA THR A 405 19.13 -1.77 -7.66
C THR A 405 19.66 -2.21 -6.29
N VAL A 406 18.96 -3.12 -5.63
CA VAL A 406 19.32 -3.69 -4.32
C VAL A 406 19.64 -5.18 -4.44
N LEU A 407 18.84 -5.93 -5.21
CA LEU A 407 18.91 -7.38 -5.31
C LEU A 407 19.09 -7.82 -6.77
N PRO A 408 20.15 -8.58 -7.10
CA PRO A 408 20.27 -9.22 -8.42
C PRO A 408 19.16 -10.24 -8.66
N ASP A 409 18.64 -10.31 -9.89
CA ASP A 409 17.52 -11.20 -10.26
C ASP A 409 17.76 -12.66 -9.80
N LEU A 410 18.90 -13.25 -10.11
CA LEU A 410 19.21 -14.64 -9.74
C LEU A 410 19.14 -14.90 -8.22
N THR A 411 19.52 -13.91 -7.41
CA THR A 411 19.43 -14.00 -5.95
C THR A 411 17.99 -13.90 -5.47
N ALA A 412 17.22 -12.97 -6.05
CA ALA A 412 15.82 -12.79 -5.72
C ALA A 412 14.95 -13.99 -6.17
N GLU A 413 15.22 -14.57 -7.35
CA GLU A 413 14.55 -15.77 -7.83
C GLU A 413 14.82 -17.00 -6.94
N ARG A 414 16.04 -17.16 -6.42
CA ARG A 414 16.34 -18.20 -5.43
C ARG A 414 15.58 -17.99 -4.13
N ALA A 415 15.47 -16.76 -3.68
CA ALA A 415 14.70 -16.42 -2.48
C ALA A 415 13.20 -16.69 -2.69
N PHE A 416 12.67 -16.37 -3.86
CA PHE A 416 11.28 -16.70 -4.21
C PHE A 416 11.05 -18.22 -4.26
N ALA A 417 11.99 -18.99 -4.81
CA ALA A 417 11.92 -20.44 -4.78
C ALA A 417 11.90 -20.98 -3.34
N ALA A 418 12.76 -20.48 -2.45
CA ALA A 418 12.78 -20.87 -1.03
C ALA A 418 11.45 -20.55 -0.32
N LEU A 419 10.85 -19.37 -0.61
CA LEU A 419 9.53 -19.01 -0.12
C LEU A 419 8.46 -20.00 -0.59
N ALA A 420 8.40 -20.30 -1.88
CA ALA A 420 7.41 -21.19 -2.47
C ALA A 420 7.58 -22.64 -1.96
N ASP A 421 8.81 -23.12 -1.81
CA ASP A 421 9.10 -24.47 -1.31
C ASP A 421 8.68 -24.64 0.16
N SER A 422 8.84 -23.60 0.98
CA SER A 422 8.39 -23.63 2.38
C SER A 422 6.86 -23.80 2.51
N LEU A 423 6.09 -23.34 1.51
CA LEU A 423 4.63 -23.46 1.47
C LEU A 423 4.14 -24.74 0.78
N ARG A 424 5.00 -25.43 0.00
CA ARG A 424 4.70 -26.75 -0.59
C ARG A 424 4.85 -27.89 0.41
N THR A 425 5.73 -27.71 1.40
CA THR A 425 5.98 -28.73 2.43
C THR A 425 4.88 -28.64 3.48
N PRO A 426 4.04 -29.69 3.68
CA PRO A 426 3.03 -29.64 4.73
C PRO A 426 3.73 -29.45 6.08
N ALA A 427 3.18 -28.52 6.90
CA ALA A 427 3.65 -28.37 8.27
C ALA A 427 3.59 -29.75 8.97
N PRO A 428 4.61 -30.13 9.77
CA PRO A 428 4.54 -31.35 10.55
C PRO A 428 3.28 -31.31 11.39
N THR A 429 2.38 -32.26 11.20
CA THR A 429 1.19 -32.43 12.03
C THR A 429 1.62 -32.49 13.48
N ALA A 430 1.22 -31.50 14.29
CA ALA A 430 1.38 -31.60 15.74
C ALA A 430 0.65 -32.88 16.20
N GLY A 431 1.44 -33.88 16.65
CA GLY A 431 0.96 -35.13 17.23
C GLY A 431 0.45 -34.95 18.65
#